data_3539f8ec2e6617e663de3d315f6a51e6
#
_entry.id   3539f8ec2e6617e663de3d315f6a51e6
#
_cell.length_a   1.000
_cell.length_b   1.000
_cell.length_c   1.000
_cell.angle_alpha   90.00
_cell.angle_beta   90.00
_cell.angle_gamma   90.00
#
_symmetry.space_group_name_H-M   'P 1'
#
loop_
_entity.id
_entity.type
_entity.pdbx_description
1 polymer ?
#
loop_
_entity_poly.entity_id
_entity_poly.type
_entity_poly.pdbx_seq_one_letter_code
_entity_poly.pdbx_strand_id
1 'polypeptide(L)'
;DDFRKAENKHADETTWSNDGQNGYAWGFFTENTSLYVFKGTRSSVVPKEVFGDGEHIGVLGVDRYGAYNASWKGKMQYCLEHYKRNVRDLIEAEPENKEYQKYIPRYLELLKDAMTLRKKKHGKEYDEESVRIRDELLAICASDVKDGKLKGYFDLMSEKRHRFFQWVRNPKIEAENNLAERRLRPLVTARKVCFGSQSEKGLEVREILMSIIDTLSLRFNDPVAKLSSVLDEIGRNKNADVDALLWRNAN
;
A
#
# COMPACT_ATOMS: atom_id res chain seq x y z
N ASP A 1 16.14 -0.70 7.15
CA ASP A 1 16.14 0.56 7.91
C ASP A 1 15.33 1.67 7.25
N ASP A 2 15.56 2.00 5.96
CA ASP A 2 14.92 3.12 5.26
C ASP A 2 13.39 3.02 5.27
N PHE A 3 12.84 1.82 5.05
CA PHE A 3 11.40 1.59 5.15
C PHE A 3 10.87 1.94 6.55
N ARG A 4 11.54 1.50 7.61
CA ARG A 4 11.09 1.74 9.00
C ARG A 4 11.11 3.22 9.38
N LYS A 5 12.04 4.01 8.83
CA LYS A 5 12.21 5.44 9.13
C LYS A 5 11.33 6.37 8.29
N ALA A 6 10.74 5.90 7.20
CA ALA A 6 9.96 6.74 6.30
C ALA A 6 8.68 7.29 6.96
N GLU A 7 8.27 8.52 6.59
CA GLU A 7 7.03 9.14 7.06
C GLU A 7 5.78 8.53 6.40
N ASN A 8 5.90 8.15 5.12
CA ASN A 8 4.82 7.54 4.34
C ASN A 8 5.25 6.17 3.83
N LYS A 9 4.49 5.17 4.17
CA LYS A 9 4.74 3.77 3.86
C LYS A 9 3.51 3.14 3.25
N HIS A 10 3.73 2.16 2.42
CA HIS A 10 2.66 1.37 1.80
C HIS A 10 2.99 -0.11 1.90
N ALA A 11 1.99 -0.93 2.13
CA ALA A 11 2.13 -2.38 2.08
C ALA A 11 0.92 -3.02 1.41
N ASP A 12 1.17 -4.10 0.72
CA ASP A 12 0.15 -4.93 0.08
C ASP A 12 0.73 -6.31 -0.20
N GLU A 13 -0.10 -7.30 -0.49
CA GLU A 13 0.35 -8.63 -0.83
C GLU A 13 -0.42 -9.23 -2.01
N THR A 14 0.21 -10.16 -2.70
CA THR A 14 -0.40 -10.94 -3.78
C THR A 14 -0.04 -12.42 -3.64
N THR A 15 -0.85 -13.30 -4.19
CA THR A 15 -0.52 -14.73 -4.20
C THR A 15 0.72 -15.00 -5.05
N TRP A 16 1.57 -15.93 -4.60
CA TRP A 16 2.74 -16.40 -5.30
C TRP A 16 2.99 -17.87 -4.96
N SER A 17 3.05 -18.73 -5.95
CA SER A 17 3.32 -20.14 -5.73
C SER A 17 4.82 -20.41 -5.67
N ASN A 18 5.22 -21.39 -4.84
CA ASN A 18 6.57 -21.91 -4.80
C ASN A 18 6.52 -23.44 -4.86
N ASP A 19 7.13 -24.04 -5.85
CA ASP A 19 7.13 -25.49 -6.08
C ASP A 19 5.71 -26.12 -6.01
N GLY A 20 4.76 -25.46 -6.68
CA GLY A 20 3.34 -25.87 -6.68
C GLY A 20 2.58 -25.58 -5.37
N GLN A 21 3.24 -25.15 -4.31
CA GLN A 21 2.60 -24.79 -3.04
C GLN A 21 2.10 -23.34 -3.05
N ASN A 22 0.95 -23.11 -2.42
CA ASN A 22 0.39 -21.77 -2.28
C ASN A 22 1.25 -20.93 -1.33
N GLY A 23 1.53 -19.71 -1.75
CA GLY A 23 2.27 -18.73 -0.96
C GLY A 23 1.88 -17.31 -1.34
N TYR A 24 2.60 -16.34 -0.79
CA TYR A 24 2.33 -14.91 -0.94
C TYR A 24 3.63 -14.15 -1.16
N ALA A 25 3.56 -13.16 -2.04
CA ALA A 25 4.55 -12.12 -2.18
C ALA A 25 4.01 -10.86 -1.48
N TRP A 26 4.70 -10.44 -0.45
CA TRP A 26 4.44 -9.22 0.29
C TRP A 26 5.30 -8.10 -0.25
N GLY A 27 4.74 -6.93 -0.42
CA GLY A 27 5.45 -5.73 -0.81
C GLY A 27 5.36 -4.65 0.26
N PHE A 28 6.49 -4.05 0.59
CA PHE A 28 6.61 -2.95 1.55
C PHE A 28 7.35 -1.81 0.86
N PHE A 29 6.71 -0.65 0.74
CA PHE A 29 7.14 0.40 -0.17
C PHE A 29 7.15 1.76 0.51
N THR A 30 8.12 2.57 0.10
CA THR A 30 8.16 4.02 0.35
C THR A 30 8.36 4.74 -0.98
N GLU A 31 8.50 6.04 -1.00
CA GLU A 31 8.81 6.78 -2.22
C GLU A 31 10.09 6.26 -2.91
N ASN A 32 11.11 5.91 -2.13
CA ASN A 32 12.45 5.57 -2.62
C ASN A 32 12.96 4.16 -2.22
N THR A 33 12.08 3.30 -1.69
CA THR A 33 12.47 1.95 -1.24
C THR A 33 11.37 0.95 -1.57
N SER A 34 11.78 -0.20 -2.07
CA SER A 34 10.94 -1.37 -2.26
C SER A 34 11.56 -2.57 -1.56
N LEU A 35 10.77 -3.24 -0.73
CA LEU A 35 11.13 -4.50 -0.10
C LEU A 35 10.06 -5.53 -0.46
N TYR A 36 10.50 -6.63 -1.02
CA TYR A 36 9.66 -7.80 -1.30
C TYR A 36 10.01 -8.92 -0.34
N VAL A 37 9.01 -9.63 0.16
CA VAL A 37 9.16 -10.79 1.05
C VAL A 37 8.23 -11.89 0.58
N PHE A 38 8.77 -13.09 0.35
CA PHE A 38 7.98 -14.23 -0.11
C PHE A 38 7.84 -15.26 1.01
N LYS A 39 6.59 -15.63 1.34
CA LYS A 39 6.31 -16.59 2.43
C LYS A 39 5.14 -17.50 2.05
N GLY A 40 5.15 -18.73 2.57
CA GLY A 40 4.03 -19.67 2.44
C GLY A 40 2.78 -19.29 3.24
N THR A 41 2.79 -18.16 3.94
CA THR A 41 1.68 -17.74 4.81
C THR A 41 1.25 -16.30 4.54
N ARG A 42 -0.05 -16.03 4.75
CA ARG A 42 -0.64 -14.69 4.75
C ARG A 42 -0.86 -14.16 6.19
N SER A 43 -0.15 -14.69 7.17
CA SER A 43 -0.33 -14.29 8.57
C SER A 43 0.37 -12.97 8.91
N SER A 44 -0.03 -12.38 10.05
CA SER A 44 0.56 -11.15 10.60
C SER A 44 2.03 -11.29 11.03
N VAL A 45 2.56 -12.50 11.08
CA VAL A 45 3.98 -12.75 11.40
C VAL A 45 4.88 -12.07 10.37
N VAL A 46 4.51 -12.15 9.07
CA VAL A 46 5.33 -11.59 7.99
C VAL A 46 5.47 -10.06 8.09
N PRO A 47 4.40 -9.27 8.12
CA PRO A 47 4.56 -7.83 8.29
C PRO A 47 5.15 -7.46 9.66
N LYS A 48 4.93 -8.25 10.71
CA LYS A 48 5.56 -8.03 12.01
C LYS A 48 7.09 -8.14 11.96
N GLU A 49 7.63 -9.12 11.26
CA GLU A 49 9.08 -9.27 11.05
C GLU A 49 9.67 -8.04 10.32
N VAL A 50 8.97 -7.52 9.30
CA VAL A 50 9.41 -6.35 8.53
C VAL A 50 9.32 -5.07 9.38
N PHE A 51 8.22 -4.86 10.07
CA PHE A 51 8.02 -3.64 10.89
C PHE A 51 8.93 -3.63 12.12
N GLY A 52 9.20 -4.81 12.71
CA GLY A 52 9.96 -4.96 13.95
C GLY A 52 9.12 -4.63 15.19
N ASP A 53 9.75 -4.77 16.36
CA ASP A 53 9.07 -4.58 17.65
C ASP A 53 9.20 -3.13 18.22
N GLY A 54 9.96 -2.26 17.54
CA GLY A 54 10.20 -0.88 17.94
C GLY A 54 9.00 0.06 17.78
N GLU A 55 9.25 1.34 17.93
CA GLU A 55 8.26 2.38 17.63
C GLU A 55 7.99 2.43 16.13
N HIS A 56 6.70 2.44 15.76
CA HIS A 56 6.26 2.53 14.38
C HIS A 56 5.94 3.99 14.03
N ILE A 57 6.92 4.67 13.45
CA ILE A 57 6.78 6.08 13.02
C ILE A 57 6.09 6.19 11.66
N GLY A 58 5.53 7.36 11.39
CA GLY A 58 4.88 7.68 10.12
C GLY A 58 3.49 7.05 9.95
N VAL A 59 3.01 7.01 8.73
CA VAL A 59 1.70 6.47 8.34
C VAL A 59 1.87 5.29 7.39
N LEU A 60 1.21 4.18 7.70
CA LEU A 60 1.16 3.00 6.85
C LEU A 60 -0.14 2.98 6.04
N GLY A 61 -0.04 3.14 4.71
CA GLY A 61 -1.12 2.95 3.74
C GLY A 61 -1.30 1.48 3.42
N VAL A 62 -2.50 0.94 3.65
CA VAL A 62 -2.82 -0.48 3.43
C VAL A 62 -4.28 -0.64 3.00
N ASP A 63 -4.62 -1.84 2.53
CA ASP A 63 -6.01 -2.27 2.56
C ASP A 63 -6.48 -2.53 4.01
N ARG A 64 -7.66 -3.09 4.19
CA ARG A 64 -8.20 -3.38 5.53
C ARG A 64 -7.86 -4.79 6.02
N TYR A 65 -6.83 -5.41 5.43
CA TYR A 65 -6.47 -6.76 5.82
C TYR A 65 -5.97 -6.84 7.28
N GLY A 66 -6.47 -7.84 8.01
CA GLY A 66 -6.26 -7.97 9.44
C GLY A 66 -4.79 -8.16 9.86
N ALA A 67 -3.94 -8.71 9.00
CA ALA A 67 -2.52 -8.92 9.29
C ALA A 67 -1.79 -7.60 9.60
N TYR A 68 -2.09 -6.53 8.85
CA TYR A 68 -1.50 -5.21 9.10
C TYR A 68 -1.99 -4.61 10.41
N ASN A 69 -3.29 -4.79 10.72
CA ASN A 69 -3.86 -4.30 11.98
C ASN A 69 -3.25 -4.96 13.22
N ALA A 70 -2.85 -6.23 13.10
CA ALA A 70 -2.24 -7.00 14.18
C ALA A 70 -0.73 -6.71 14.36
N SER A 71 -0.06 -6.21 13.32
CA SER A 71 1.39 -6.05 13.30
C SER A 71 1.87 -4.59 13.40
N TRP A 72 1.07 -3.62 12.95
CA TRP A 72 1.42 -2.20 12.98
C TRP A 72 0.79 -1.47 14.15
N LYS A 73 1.59 -0.79 14.95
CA LYS A 73 1.15 -0.03 16.15
C LYS A 73 1.06 1.49 15.92
N GLY A 74 1.55 1.97 14.77
CA GLY A 74 1.54 3.39 14.40
C GLY A 74 0.24 3.85 13.73
N LYS A 75 0.29 5.01 13.07
CA LYS A 75 -0.83 5.54 12.29
C LYS A 75 -1.03 4.73 11.01
N MET A 76 -2.28 4.54 10.62
CA MET A 76 -2.66 3.84 9.38
C MET A 76 -3.56 4.71 8.51
N GLN A 77 -3.42 4.58 7.19
CA GLN A 77 -4.39 5.04 6.21
C GLN A 77 -4.98 3.83 5.49
N TYR A 78 -6.27 3.59 5.67
CA TYR A 78 -6.99 2.59 4.89
C TYR A 78 -7.25 3.09 3.48
N CYS A 79 -6.99 2.24 2.49
CA CYS A 79 -7.20 2.53 1.08
C CYS A 79 -8.66 2.87 0.78
N LEU A 80 -8.92 4.12 0.37
CA LEU A 80 -10.27 4.54 0.01
C LEU A 80 -10.77 3.89 -1.29
N GLU A 81 -9.89 3.49 -2.22
CA GLU A 81 -10.32 2.81 -3.44
C GLU A 81 -10.92 1.43 -3.15
N HIS A 82 -10.27 0.64 -2.27
CA HIS A 82 -10.83 -0.64 -1.83
C HIS A 82 -12.17 -0.47 -1.09
N TYR A 83 -12.25 0.56 -0.26
CA TYR A 83 -13.49 0.87 0.46
C TYR A 83 -14.59 1.33 -0.50
N LYS A 84 -14.28 2.23 -1.43
CA LYS A 84 -15.19 2.73 -2.46
C LYS A 84 -15.73 1.60 -3.34
N ARG A 85 -14.88 0.67 -3.75
CA ARG A 85 -15.27 -0.51 -4.54
C ARG A 85 -16.35 -1.32 -3.82
N ASN A 86 -16.12 -1.64 -2.55
CA ASN A 86 -17.09 -2.39 -1.77
C ASN A 86 -18.45 -1.67 -1.63
N VAL A 87 -18.45 -0.34 -1.45
CA VAL A 87 -19.70 0.43 -1.39
C VAL A 87 -20.38 0.50 -2.75
N ARG A 88 -19.63 0.63 -3.84
CA ARG A 88 -20.16 0.60 -5.20
C ARG A 88 -20.81 -0.75 -5.53
N ASP A 89 -20.17 -1.84 -5.13
CA ASP A 89 -20.68 -3.18 -5.38
C ASP A 89 -22.08 -3.40 -4.75
N LEU A 90 -22.45 -2.66 -3.69
CA LEU A 90 -23.80 -2.71 -3.11
C LEU A 90 -24.86 -2.20 -4.09
N ILE A 91 -24.64 -1.01 -4.67
CA ILE A 91 -25.61 -0.42 -5.60
C ILE A 91 -25.64 -1.16 -6.95
N GLU A 92 -24.50 -1.76 -7.37
CA GLU A 92 -24.47 -2.61 -8.55
C GLU A 92 -25.23 -3.92 -8.35
N ALA A 93 -25.20 -4.49 -7.14
CA ALA A 93 -25.93 -5.72 -6.81
C ALA A 93 -27.43 -5.52 -6.60
N GLU A 94 -27.82 -4.37 -6.05
CA GLU A 94 -29.22 -4.05 -5.74
C GLU A 94 -29.58 -2.63 -6.24
N PRO A 95 -29.65 -2.41 -7.57
CA PRO A 95 -29.82 -1.06 -8.15
C PRO A 95 -31.16 -0.40 -7.81
N GLU A 96 -32.18 -1.18 -7.48
CA GLU A 96 -33.50 -0.69 -7.11
C GLU A 96 -33.63 -0.31 -5.63
N ASN A 97 -32.59 -0.54 -4.82
CA ASN A 97 -32.59 -0.18 -3.40
C ASN A 97 -32.59 1.34 -3.23
N LYS A 98 -33.67 1.89 -2.70
CA LYS A 98 -33.88 3.34 -2.55
C LYS A 98 -32.86 4.02 -1.64
N GLU A 99 -32.37 3.34 -0.61
CA GLU A 99 -31.33 3.88 0.26
C GLU A 99 -29.99 3.94 -0.48
N TYR A 100 -29.66 2.92 -1.29
CA TYR A 100 -28.46 2.92 -2.11
C TYR A 100 -28.49 4.06 -3.15
N GLN A 101 -29.63 4.22 -3.86
CA GLN A 101 -29.83 5.31 -4.81
C GLN A 101 -29.72 6.70 -4.14
N LYS A 102 -30.15 6.83 -2.90
CA LYS A 102 -30.15 8.09 -2.15
C LYS A 102 -28.75 8.47 -1.68
N TYR A 103 -27.98 7.55 -1.11
CA TYR A 103 -26.77 7.89 -0.38
C TYR A 103 -25.48 7.57 -1.16
N ILE A 104 -25.44 6.44 -1.89
CA ILE A 104 -24.18 5.94 -2.49
C ILE A 104 -23.62 6.86 -3.58
N PRO A 105 -24.39 7.43 -4.52
CA PRO A 105 -23.81 8.26 -5.59
C PRO A 105 -22.98 9.42 -5.07
N ARG A 106 -23.51 10.22 -4.16
CA ARG A 106 -22.78 11.35 -3.55
C ARG A 106 -21.60 10.88 -2.72
N TYR A 107 -21.76 9.79 -2.00
CA TYR A 107 -20.70 9.20 -1.19
C TYR A 107 -19.50 8.76 -2.04
N LEU A 108 -19.75 8.06 -3.16
CA LEU A 108 -18.71 7.65 -4.11
C LEU A 108 -18.00 8.83 -4.77
N GLU A 109 -18.73 9.92 -5.07
CA GLU A 109 -18.16 11.16 -5.59
C GLU A 109 -17.16 11.77 -4.60
N LEU A 110 -17.56 11.93 -3.33
CA LEU A 110 -16.68 12.43 -2.27
C LEU A 110 -15.43 11.57 -2.07
N LEU A 111 -15.57 10.24 -2.10
CA LEU A 111 -14.42 9.34 -2.03
C LEU A 111 -13.47 9.52 -3.22
N LYS A 112 -14.01 9.75 -4.43
CA LYS A 112 -13.21 10.04 -5.62
C LYS A 112 -12.49 11.39 -5.49
N ASP A 113 -13.17 12.41 -4.98
CA ASP A 113 -12.58 13.73 -4.74
C ASP A 113 -11.44 13.64 -3.71
N ALA A 114 -11.62 12.91 -2.60
CA ALA A 114 -10.57 12.66 -1.62
C ALA A 114 -9.30 12.08 -2.25
N MET A 115 -9.43 11.06 -3.11
CA MET A 115 -8.29 10.40 -3.75
C MET A 115 -7.58 11.26 -4.80
N THR A 116 -8.28 12.23 -5.39
CA THR A 116 -7.71 13.10 -6.44
C THR A 116 -7.30 14.48 -5.94
N LEU A 117 -7.68 14.84 -4.70
CA LEU A 117 -7.54 16.18 -4.14
C LEU A 117 -6.12 16.72 -4.24
N ARG A 118 -5.11 15.96 -3.81
CA ARG A 118 -3.71 16.37 -3.80
C ARG A 118 -3.14 16.72 -5.18
N LYS A 119 -3.77 16.25 -6.26
CA LYS A 119 -3.40 16.58 -7.64
C LYS A 119 -4.00 17.89 -8.14
N LYS A 120 -5.09 18.34 -7.49
CA LYS A 120 -5.89 19.48 -7.91
C LYS A 120 -5.70 20.72 -7.03
N LYS A 121 -5.38 20.52 -5.75
CA LYS A 121 -5.33 21.54 -4.71
C LYS A 121 -4.04 21.45 -3.91
N HIS A 122 -3.51 22.58 -3.47
CA HIS A 122 -2.30 22.69 -2.68
C HIS A 122 -2.45 23.74 -1.57
N GLY A 123 -1.60 23.64 -0.54
CA GLY A 123 -1.57 24.57 0.58
C GLY A 123 -2.93 24.74 1.23
N LYS A 124 -3.35 25.97 1.49
CA LYS A 124 -4.59 26.30 2.19
C LYS A 124 -5.84 25.74 1.50
N GLU A 125 -5.89 25.76 0.17
CA GLU A 125 -7.01 25.18 -0.59
C GLU A 125 -7.14 23.67 -0.37
N TYR A 126 -6.01 22.95 -0.28
CA TYR A 126 -6.02 21.53 0.05
C TYR A 126 -6.57 21.31 1.47
N ASP A 127 -6.10 22.10 2.44
CA ASP A 127 -6.49 21.97 3.84
C ASP A 127 -8.00 22.19 4.03
N GLU A 128 -8.54 23.25 3.43
CA GLU A 128 -9.96 23.58 3.51
C GLU A 128 -10.82 22.48 2.84
N GLU A 129 -10.45 22.06 1.64
CA GLU A 129 -11.21 21.09 0.87
C GLU A 129 -11.13 19.68 1.48
N SER A 130 -9.97 19.29 2.01
CA SER A 130 -9.82 17.99 2.67
C SER A 130 -10.69 17.85 3.91
N VAL A 131 -10.80 18.94 4.68
CA VAL A 131 -11.70 19.02 5.84
C VAL A 131 -13.16 18.95 5.41
N ARG A 132 -13.54 19.72 4.37
CA ARG A 132 -14.90 19.70 3.81
C ARG A 132 -15.31 18.29 3.38
N ILE A 133 -14.47 17.62 2.59
CA ILE A 133 -14.76 16.25 2.09
C ILE A 133 -14.91 15.28 3.27
N ARG A 134 -14.02 15.33 4.26
CA ARG A 134 -14.13 14.48 5.46
C ARG A 134 -15.46 14.71 6.18
N ASP A 135 -15.82 15.97 6.40
CA ASP A 135 -17.01 16.32 7.19
C ASP A 135 -18.30 15.93 6.45
N GLU A 136 -18.36 16.09 5.12
CA GLU A 136 -19.48 15.62 4.31
C GLU A 136 -19.57 14.07 4.31
N LEU A 137 -18.45 13.36 4.20
CA LEU A 137 -18.44 11.89 4.30
C LEU A 137 -18.99 11.42 5.65
N LEU A 138 -18.55 12.05 6.75
CA LEU A 138 -19.02 11.71 8.09
C LEU A 138 -20.49 12.09 8.31
N ALA A 139 -20.95 13.20 7.73
CA ALA A 139 -22.36 13.60 7.78
C ALA A 139 -23.26 12.57 7.06
N ILE A 140 -22.85 12.05 5.91
CA ILE A 140 -23.56 10.96 5.22
C ILE A 140 -23.55 9.70 6.09
N CYS A 141 -22.41 9.34 6.69
CA CYS A 141 -22.32 8.18 7.58
C CYS A 141 -23.22 8.26 8.82
N ALA A 142 -23.53 9.49 9.28
CA ALA A 142 -24.44 9.72 10.41
C ALA A 142 -25.94 9.66 10.03
N SER A 143 -26.28 9.41 8.76
CA SER A 143 -27.68 9.30 8.31
C SER A 143 -28.35 8.07 8.90
N ASP A 144 -29.68 8.17 9.12
CA ASP A 144 -30.50 7.03 9.58
C ASP A 144 -30.76 6.05 8.43
N VAL A 145 -29.77 5.18 8.18
CA VAL A 145 -29.83 4.11 7.18
C VAL A 145 -30.36 2.84 7.82
N LYS A 146 -31.36 2.20 7.20
CA LYS A 146 -31.98 0.95 7.69
C LYS A 146 -31.32 -0.28 7.06
N ASP A 147 -30.77 -0.15 5.87
CA ASP A 147 -30.06 -1.25 5.22
C ASP A 147 -28.80 -1.63 6.01
N GLY A 148 -28.73 -2.86 6.48
CA GLY A 148 -27.66 -3.32 7.38
C GLY A 148 -26.28 -3.37 6.73
N LYS A 149 -26.20 -3.60 5.39
CA LYS A 149 -24.93 -3.64 4.67
C LYS A 149 -24.34 -2.23 4.52
N LEU A 150 -25.15 -1.28 4.05
CA LEU A 150 -24.72 0.11 3.90
C LEU A 150 -24.40 0.74 5.26
N LYS A 151 -25.25 0.49 6.26
CA LYS A 151 -24.99 0.92 7.63
C LYS A 151 -23.67 0.40 8.15
N GLY A 152 -23.33 -0.86 7.93
CA GLY A 152 -22.06 -1.46 8.34
C GLY A 152 -20.83 -0.76 7.73
N TYR A 153 -20.91 -0.29 6.48
CA TYR A 153 -19.84 0.53 5.89
C TYR A 153 -19.77 1.93 6.50
N PHE A 154 -20.90 2.56 6.76
CA PHE A 154 -20.94 3.88 7.38
C PHE A 154 -20.43 3.86 8.83
N ASP A 155 -20.86 2.86 9.60
CA ASP A 155 -20.38 2.63 10.97
C ASP A 155 -18.85 2.38 10.97
N LEU A 156 -18.35 1.54 10.06
CA LEU A 156 -16.92 1.28 9.93
C LEU A 156 -16.10 2.57 9.68
N MET A 157 -16.55 3.45 8.77
CA MET A 157 -15.85 4.71 8.51
C MET A 157 -15.89 5.63 9.74
N SER A 158 -17.02 5.72 10.40
CA SER A 158 -17.20 6.56 11.59
C SER A 158 -16.33 6.07 12.76
N GLU A 159 -16.35 4.77 13.06
CA GLU A 159 -15.59 4.16 14.15
C GLU A 159 -14.07 4.18 13.90
N LYS A 160 -13.67 3.91 12.66
CA LYS A 160 -12.26 3.88 12.26
C LYS A 160 -11.81 5.16 11.57
N ARG A 161 -12.49 6.30 11.82
CA ARG A 161 -12.17 7.60 11.22
C ARG A 161 -10.69 7.97 11.28
N HIS A 162 -10.00 7.62 12.38
CA HIS A 162 -8.57 7.84 12.55
C HIS A 162 -7.69 7.02 11.57
N ARG A 163 -8.26 6.03 10.87
CA ARG A 163 -7.60 5.23 9.84
C ARG A 163 -8.05 5.55 8.41
N PHE A 164 -9.11 6.34 8.25
CA PHE A 164 -9.60 6.76 6.94
C PHE A 164 -9.18 8.18 6.55
N PHE A 165 -8.75 9.01 7.50
CA PHE A 165 -8.55 10.44 7.29
C PHE A 165 -7.15 10.96 7.65
N GLN A 166 -6.10 10.12 7.52
CA GLN A 166 -4.71 10.57 7.71
C GLN A 166 -4.26 11.58 6.64
N TRP A 167 -4.86 11.51 5.45
CA TRP A 167 -4.61 12.43 4.33
C TRP A 167 -5.18 13.84 4.56
N VAL A 168 -6.11 14.02 5.50
CA VAL A 168 -6.70 15.33 5.79
C VAL A 168 -5.64 16.29 6.31
N ARG A 169 -5.48 17.43 5.66
CA ARG A 169 -4.42 18.43 5.91
C ARG A 169 -2.99 17.91 5.71
N ASN A 170 -2.81 16.72 5.15
CA ASN A 170 -1.48 16.19 4.86
C ASN A 170 -1.43 15.57 3.45
N PRO A 171 -1.09 16.38 2.43
CA PRO A 171 -1.05 15.92 1.04
C PRO A 171 0.07 14.90 0.75
N LYS A 172 1.01 14.70 1.68
CA LYS A 172 2.03 13.65 1.59
C LYS A 172 1.42 12.26 1.79
N ILE A 173 0.30 12.15 2.52
CA ILE A 173 -0.37 10.88 2.76
C ILE A 173 -1.39 10.64 1.66
N GLU A 174 -1.22 9.55 0.91
CA GLU A 174 -2.18 9.13 -0.10
C GLU A 174 -3.45 8.59 0.55
N ALA A 175 -4.62 9.00 0.04
CA ALA A 175 -5.90 8.45 0.49
C ALA A 175 -6.13 7.00 0.01
N GLU A 176 -5.31 6.53 -0.91
CA GLU A 176 -5.35 5.22 -1.56
C GLU A 176 -4.03 4.47 -1.42
N ASN A 177 -4.01 3.17 -1.74
CA ASN A 177 -2.80 2.33 -1.70
C ASN A 177 -2.22 2.04 -3.10
N ASN A 178 -2.43 2.94 -4.05
CA ASN A 178 -2.04 2.75 -5.46
C ASN A 178 -0.53 2.56 -5.67
N LEU A 179 0.30 3.10 -4.77
CA LEU A 179 1.74 2.92 -4.84
C LEU A 179 2.10 1.42 -4.68
N ALA A 180 1.56 0.77 -3.66
CA ALA A 180 1.81 -0.66 -3.45
C ALA A 180 1.23 -1.52 -4.59
N GLU A 181 -0.01 -1.24 -5.02
CA GLU A 181 -0.63 -1.95 -6.14
C GLU A 181 0.18 -1.85 -7.43
N ARG A 182 0.70 -0.66 -7.77
CA ARG A 182 1.54 -0.47 -8.96
C ARG A 182 2.84 -1.26 -8.89
N ARG A 183 3.50 -1.27 -7.71
CA ARG A 183 4.78 -1.96 -7.54
C ARG A 183 4.64 -3.48 -7.47
N LEU A 184 3.50 -4.00 -7.02
CA LEU A 184 3.19 -5.42 -7.08
C LEU A 184 2.75 -5.90 -8.48
N ARG A 185 2.29 -4.99 -9.35
CA ARG A 185 1.80 -5.35 -10.69
C ARG A 185 2.78 -6.17 -11.54
N PRO A 186 4.11 -5.88 -11.56
CA PRO A 186 5.08 -6.71 -12.27
C PRO A 186 5.07 -8.17 -11.80
N LEU A 187 4.93 -8.42 -10.49
CA LEU A 187 4.79 -9.77 -9.93
C LEU A 187 3.50 -10.45 -10.39
N VAL A 188 2.38 -9.73 -10.35
CA VAL A 188 1.10 -10.25 -10.83
C VAL A 188 1.17 -10.63 -12.31
N THR A 189 1.88 -9.85 -13.12
CA THR A 189 2.10 -10.14 -14.54
C THR A 189 3.05 -11.34 -14.72
N ALA A 190 4.17 -11.34 -14.01
CA ALA A 190 5.15 -12.44 -14.08
C ALA A 190 4.53 -13.78 -13.67
N ARG A 191 3.69 -13.81 -12.64
CA ARG A 191 2.99 -15.02 -12.21
C ARG A 191 2.13 -15.65 -13.30
N LYS A 192 1.53 -14.86 -14.19
CA LYS A 192 0.73 -15.38 -15.31
C LYS A 192 1.58 -16.12 -16.35
N VAL A 193 2.89 -15.89 -16.38
CA VAL A 193 3.84 -16.48 -17.32
C VAL A 193 4.65 -17.60 -16.67
N CYS A 194 5.22 -17.35 -15.49
CA CYS A 194 6.12 -18.30 -14.82
C CYS A 194 5.44 -19.16 -13.75
N PHE A 195 4.16 -18.91 -13.44
CA PHE A 195 3.33 -19.62 -12.44
C PHE A 195 3.89 -19.59 -11.01
N GLY A 196 5.02 -18.94 -10.75
CA GLY A 196 5.67 -18.85 -9.45
C GLY A 196 7.16 -19.14 -9.48
N SER A 197 7.70 -19.56 -8.35
CA SER A 197 9.07 -20.05 -8.20
C SER A 197 9.08 -21.58 -8.12
N GLN A 198 10.22 -22.21 -8.48
CA GLN A 198 10.35 -23.65 -8.54
C GLN A 198 11.23 -24.22 -7.41
N SER A 199 11.75 -23.37 -6.53
CA SER A 199 12.57 -23.76 -5.38
C SER A 199 12.67 -22.66 -4.35
N GLU A 200 12.96 -23.01 -3.08
CA GLU A 200 13.20 -22.05 -2.00
C GLU A 200 14.36 -21.10 -2.32
N LYS A 201 15.47 -21.64 -2.84
CA LYS A 201 16.62 -20.82 -3.23
C LYS A 201 16.28 -19.82 -4.36
N GLY A 202 15.49 -20.26 -5.34
CA GLY A 202 15.01 -19.38 -6.42
C GLY A 202 14.07 -18.29 -5.89
N LEU A 203 13.28 -18.60 -4.88
CA LEU A 203 12.39 -17.66 -4.18
C LEU A 203 13.20 -16.60 -3.43
N GLU A 204 14.21 -17.02 -2.64
CA GLU A 204 15.12 -16.14 -1.91
C GLU A 204 15.90 -15.20 -2.84
N VAL A 205 16.46 -15.72 -3.92
CA VAL A 205 17.15 -14.92 -4.94
C VAL A 205 16.20 -13.89 -5.56
N ARG A 206 14.97 -14.27 -5.86
CA ARG A 206 13.94 -13.34 -6.38
C ARG A 206 13.63 -12.24 -5.38
N GLU A 207 13.44 -12.56 -4.11
CA GLU A 207 13.18 -11.61 -3.02
C GLU A 207 14.27 -10.54 -2.98
N ILE A 208 15.53 -10.95 -2.95
CA ILE A 208 16.70 -10.07 -2.88
C ILE A 208 16.80 -9.21 -4.15
N LEU A 209 16.83 -9.84 -5.33
CA LEU A 209 17.04 -9.13 -6.59
C LEU A 209 15.90 -8.15 -6.90
N MET A 210 14.66 -8.52 -6.66
CA MET A 210 13.55 -7.60 -6.88
C MET A 210 13.61 -6.39 -5.95
N SER A 211 13.94 -6.61 -4.67
CA SER A 211 14.07 -5.52 -3.71
C SER A 211 15.19 -4.56 -4.10
N ILE A 212 16.34 -5.08 -4.54
CA ILE A 212 17.48 -4.27 -4.97
C ILE A 212 17.16 -3.53 -6.27
N ILE A 213 16.74 -4.24 -7.33
CA ILE A 213 16.53 -3.65 -8.66
C ILE A 213 15.44 -2.59 -8.62
N ASP A 214 14.32 -2.86 -7.94
CA ASP A 214 13.23 -1.90 -7.84
C ASP A 214 13.66 -0.67 -7.01
N THR A 215 14.40 -0.85 -5.90
CA THR A 215 14.96 0.26 -5.13
C THR A 215 15.99 1.08 -5.93
N LEU A 216 16.87 0.42 -6.69
CA LEU A 216 17.82 1.11 -7.57
C LEU A 216 17.08 1.95 -8.64
N SER A 217 16.01 1.41 -9.21
CA SER A 217 15.19 2.11 -10.20
C SER A 217 14.49 3.36 -9.65
N LEU A 218 14.33 3.45 -8.32
CA LEU A 218 13.77 4.63 -7.66
C LEU A 218 14.82 5.69 -7.32
N ARG A 219 16.07 5.26 -7.14
CA ARG A 219 17.16 6.10 -6.61
C ARG A 219 18.17 6.55 -7.67
N PHE A 220 18.21 5.88 -8.81
CA PHE A 220 19.23 6.13 -9.84
C PHE A 220 18.58 6.26 -11.22
N ASN A 221 19.09 7.19 -12.02
CA ASN A 221 18.64 7.37 -13.41
C ASN A 221 18.97 6.17 -14.30
N ASP A 222 20.11 5.50 -14.04
CA ASP A 222 20.50 4.26 -14.71
C ASP A 222 20.78 3.16 -13.68
N PRO A 223 19.73 2.43 -13.26
CA PRO A 223 19.86 1.35 -12.29
C PRO A 223 20.67 0.15 -12.82
N VAL A 224 20.69 -0.05 -14.14
CA VAL A 224 21.44 -1.16 -14.76
C VAL A 224 22.93 -0.88 -14.72
N ALA A 225 23.36 0.32 -15.13
CA ALA A 225 24.77 0.72 -15.02
C ALA A 225 25.24 0.71 -13.57
N LYS A 226 24.39 1.15 -12.63
CA LYS A 226 24.68 1.10 -11.19
C LYS A 226 24.90 -0.33 -10.72
N LEU A 227 23.97 -1.24 -11.04
CA LEU A 227 24.09 -2.66 -10.64
C LEU A 227 25.34 -3.30 -11.26
N SER A 228 25.62 -3.06 -12.55
CA SER A 228 26.83 -3.56 -13.22
C SER A 228 28.10 -3.10 -12.52
N SER A 229 28.20 -1.80 -12.16
CA SER A 229 29.36 -1.29 -11.45
C SER A 229 29.57 -1.92 -10.08
N VAL A 230 28.49 -2.24 -9.38
CA VAL A 230 28.55 -2.94 -8.08
C VAL A 230 29.04 -4.38 -8.26
N LEU A 231 28.53 -5.09 -9.27
CA LEU A 231 28.95 -6.46 -9.57
C LEU A 231 30.42 -6.52 -9.99
N ASP A 232 30.90 -5.57 -10.80
CA ASP A 232 32.31 -5.47 -11.19
C ASP A 232 33.22 -5.24 -9.98
N GLU A 233 32.80 -4.39 -9.04
CA GLU A 233 33.58 -4.13 -7.83
C GLU A 233 33.63 -5.35 -6.89
N ILE A 234 32.50 -6.05 -6.72
CA ILE A 234 32.44 -7.31 -5.96
C ILE A 234 33.36 -8.37 -6.62
N GLY A 235 33.38 -8.42 -7.96
CA GLY A 235 34.25 -9.32 -8.70
C GLY A 235 35.75 -9.04 -8.49
N ARG A 236 36.14 -7.78 -8.31
CA ARG A 236 37.52 -7.35 -8.02
C ARG A 236 37.88 -7.48 -6.55
N ASN A 237 36.95 -7.21 -5.66
CA ASN A 237 37.15 -7.22 -4.21
C ASN A 237 36.05 -7.99 -3.50
N LYS A 238 36.31 -9.24 -3.14
CA LYS A 238 35.36 -10.13 -2.45
C LYS A 238 34.94 -9.63 -1.06
N ASN A 239 35.71 -8.72 -0.47
CA ASN A 239 35.42 -8.11 0.84
C ASN A 239 34.79 -6.72 0.71
N ALA A 240 34.30 -6.35 -0.48
CA ALA A 240 33.65 -5.07 -0.70
C ALA A 240 32.38 -4.94 0.18
N ASP A 241 32.17 -3.75 0.72
CA ASP A 241 30.93 -3.41 1.41
C ASP A 241 29.81 -3.19 0.38
N VAL A 242 29.03 -4.24 0.19
CA VAL A 242 27.95 -4.28 -0.82
C VAL A 242 26.89 -3.23 -0.54
N ASP A 243 26.54 -3.00 0.72
CA ASP A 243 25.55 -1.98 1.08
C ASP A 243 26.06 -0.58 0.74
N ALA A 244 27.31 -0.26 1.11
CA ALA A 244 27.90 1.02 0.74
C ALA A 244 28.01 1.19 -0.79
N LEU A 245 28.32 0.13 -1.52
CA LEU A 245 28.38 0.16 -2.98
C LEU A 245 27.01 0.39 -3.62
N LEU A 246 25.98 -0.31 -3.17
CA LEU A 246 24.62 -0.20 -3.73
C LEU A 246 24.05 1.22 -3.58
N TRP A 247 24.26 1.83 -2.41
CA TRP A 247 23.55 3.08 -2.06
C TRP A 247 24.43 4.34 -2.18
N ARG A 248 25.70 4.21 -2.55
CA ARG A 248 26.58 5.37 -2.80
C ARG A 248 26.07 6.22 -3.96
N ASN A 249 25.95 7.52 -3.73
CA ASN A 249 25.45 8.52 -4.68
C ASN A 249 23.98 8.30 -5.10
N ALA A 250 23.16 7.74 -4.21
CA ALA A 250 21.71 7.77 -4.37
C ALA A 250 21.21 9.23 -4.30
N ASN A 251 20.28 9.60 -5.19
CA ASN A 251 19.65 10.92 -5.24
C ASN A 251 18.76 11.17 -4.01
#